data_97849e24605cb66649c6e9f20ec5f6d3
#
_entry.id   97849e24605cb66649c6e9f20ec5f6d3
#
_cell.length_a   1.000
_cell.length_b   1.000
_cell.length_c   1.000
_cell.angle_alpha   90.00
_cell.angle_beta   90.00
_cell.angle_gamma   90.00
#
_symmetry.space_group_name_H-M   'P 1'
#
loop_
_entity.id
_entity.type
_entity.pdbx_description
1 polymer ?
#
loop_
_entity_poly.entity_id
_entity_poly.type
_entity_poly.pdbx_seq_one_letter_code
_entity_poly.pdbx_strand_id
1 'polypeptide(L)'
;MTRLTSPILIASLALAYGHAAAADLPRAEDYEPIPGFKQGGQSEQAAKAGKLTPKFPVKIETKNSEVKSMLEEYLPLITQQQDEELDKEQVGFLAEETPDNVKTMLKTKGYFNGSVNVQDNGSSYTVAVNPGPRTKIDNVSVAILGDILSDDNLAEYYQKAMLNWQQPVGEYFDQDGWSGSKTSVLSAVTRKKYPLAKLSNTQATVNPNNNTADLNVTVESNRPIYFGDFEITGTRRYPENVVAGLARFKPGAPYDLDLLLDFQQALEQNGHYSGASVQADFDRLQGDRVPVKVNVTEVKRHKLETGIRYDSEYGLGGRIGYDYYNLFNKGYIGSVVWDMDKYETTLAAGISQPRNSEGKYWTTNTSYNRSTTQNLEKRALTSGIWRVRDRNGIESRLGIEFITEDRKVPDTNYDLGRSHATMLTASWKRQNIETELRPENGYYLDGKIGATLGNFLSSTTMARATARAGYFYTPENKKLGTFIVRGQAGYVYAREGEDVPSSLMFRTGGASSVRGYELDSIGLAGPNNSVLPDRALLVGSLEYQFPITKSVSGAVFHDVGDAAGNFKRMSMKHGTGLGVRWFSPVAPFSFDVAYGHQDKKLRWHISLGTRF
;
A
#
# COMPACT_ATOMS: atom_id res chain seq x y z
N MET A 1 23.42 12.25 -8.97
CA MET A 1 22.58 11.08 -8.66
C MET A 1 21.33 11.39 -7.84
N THR A 2 21.28 12.49 -7.15
CA THR A 2 20.11 12.93 -6.36
C THR A 2 18.85 13.23 -7.19
N ARG A 3 18.89 13.19 -8.51
CA ARG A 3 17.77 13.50 -9.41
C ARG A 3 17.25 12.32 -10.24
N LEU A 4 17.90 11.16 -10.24
CA LEU A 4 17.34 9.95 -10.89
C LEU A 4 16.24 9.28 -10.06
N THR A 5 16.04 9.71 -8.83
CA THR A 5 14.88 9.37 -8.00
C THR A 5 13.82 10.48 -8.03
N SER A 6 13.73 11.23 -9.14
CA SER A 6 12.58 12.12 -9.34
C SER A 6 11.29 11.33 -9.19
N PRO A 7 10.32 11.83 -8.47
CA PRO A 7 9.02 11.20 -8.29
C PRO A 7 8.27 10.92 -9.60
N ILE A 8 8.71 11.51 -10.70
CA ILE A 8 8.20 11.25 -12.05
C ILE A 8 8.50 9.81 -12.52
N LEU A 9 9.54 9.15 -11.98
CA LEU A 9 9.85 7.76 -12.28
C LEU A 9 8.80 6.78 -11.68
N ILE A 10 8.18 7.15 -10.57
CA ILE A 10 7.19 6.34 -9.87
C ILE A 10 5.79 6.55 -10.48
N ALA A 11 5.49 7.78 -10.92
CA ALA A 11 4.20 8.08 -11.56
C ALA A 11 4.05 7.40 -12.93
N SER A 12 5.14 7.24 -13.71
CA SER A 12 5.08 6.50 -14.97
C SER A 12 4.95 4.99 -14.79
N LEU A 13 5.41 4.42 -13.66
CA LEU A 13 5.15 3.01 -13.32
C LEU A 13 3.69 2.78 -12.90
N ALA A 14 3.09 3.69 -12.15
CA ALA A 14 1.69 3.59 -11.72
C ALA A 14 0.70 3.70 -12.89
N LEU A 15 1.00 4.53 -13.89
CA LEU A 15 0.17 4.69 -15.09
C LEU A 15 0.18 3.46 -16.02
N ALA A 16 1.27 2.68 -16.02
CA ALA A 16 1.33 1.44 -16.82
C ALA A 16 0.58 0.27 -16.16
N TYR A 17 0.43 0.27 -14.84
CA TYR A 17 -0.30 -0.78 -14.11
C TYR A 17 -1.83 -0.57 -14.12
N GLY A 18 -2.32 0.66 -14.23
CA GLY A 18 -3.75 0.98 -14.15
C GLY A 18 -4.56 0.61 -15.40
N HIS A 19 -3.95 0.40 -16.56
CA HIS A 19 -4.69 0.15 -17.81
C HIS A 19 -4.64 -1.29 -18.32
N ALA A 20 -3.79 -2.16 -17.79
CA ALA A 20 -3.73 -3.56 -18.20
C ALA A 20 -4.61 -4.50 -17.34
N ALA A 21 -5.07 -4.05 -16.18
CA ALA A 21 -5.85 -4.89 -15.26
C ALA A 21 -7.37 -4.79 -15.43
N ALA A 22 -7.87 -3.90 -16.30
CA ALA A 22 -9.31 -3.66 -16.43
C ALA A 22 -9.97 -4.37 -17.63
N ALA A 23 -9.21 -5.04 -18.49
CA ALA A 23 -9.75 -5.48 -19.78
C ALA A 23 -10.10 -6.97 -19.89
N ASP A 24 -9.68 -7.87 -18.99
CA ASP A 24 -9.89 -9.32 -19.17
C ASP A 24 -10.11 -10.10 -17.85
N LEU A 25 -10.82 -9.54 -16.90
CA LEU A 25 -11.41 -10.35 -15.82
C LEU A 25 -12.83 -10.75 -16.26
N PRO A 26 -13.21 -12.05 -16.20
CA PRO A 26 -14.59 -12.47 -16.44
C PRO A 26 -15.50 -11.72 -15.46
N ARG A 27 -16.56 -11.14 -16.00
CA ARG A 27 -17.57 -10.43 -15.19
C ARG A 27 -18.27 -11.44 -14.31
N ALA A 28 -18.72 -10.99 -13.14
CA ALA A 28 -19.48 -11.83 -12.20
C ALA A 28 -20.75 -12.46 -12.79
N GLU A 29 -21.13 -12.06 -13.98
CA GLU A 29 -22.26 -12.57 -14.78
C GLU A 29 -21.94 -13.88 -15.52
N ASP A 30 -20.65 -14.27 -15.61
CA ASP A 30 -20.22 -15.47 -16.36
C ASP A 30 -20.17 -16.76 -15.52
N TYR A 31 -20.57 -16.69 -14.24
CA TYR A 31 -20.66 -17.86 -13.35
C TYR A 31 -22.11 -18.28 -13.15
N GLU A 32 -22.46 -19.50 -13.60
CA GLU A 32 -23.74 -20.11 -13.25
C GLU A 32 -23.82 -20.26 -11.71
N PRO A 33 -24.93 -19.81 -11.07
CA PRO A 33 -25.06 -19.88 -9.62
C PRO A 33 -25.20 -21.34 -9.19
N ILE A 34 -24.41 -21.74 -8.20
CA ILE A 34 -24.56 -23.04 -7.52
C ILE A 34 -25.97 -23.08 -6.90
N PRO A 35 -26.80 -24.10 -7.18
CA PRO A 35 -28.14 -24.16 -6.62
C PRO A 35 -28.09 -24.23 -5.09
N GLY A 36 -28.62 -23.20 -4.40
CA GLY A 36 -28.78 -23.16 -2.95
C GLY A 36 -28.04 -22.06 -2.20
N PHE A 37 -27.18 -21.26 -2.83
CA PHE A 37 -26.49 -20.14 -2.15
C PHE A 37 -26.92 -18.80 -2.75
N LYS A 38 -27.83 -18.09 -2.08
CA LYS A 38 -28.07 -16.66 -2.34
C LYS A 38 -27.01 -15.84 -1.60
N GLN A 39 -25.99 -15.36 -2.30
CA GLN A 39 -25.13 -14.29 -1.77
C GLN A 39 -25.94 -13.01 -1.64
N GLY A 40 -26.02 -12.49 -0.41
CA GLY A 40 -26.56 -11.18 -0.13
C GLY A 40 -25.62 -10.07 -0.60
N GLY A 41 -25.71 -9.71 -1.87
CA GLY A 41 -25.14 -8.50 -2.43
C GLY A 41 -26.27 -7.54 -2.72
N GLN A 42 -26.55 -6.60 -1.82
CA GLN A 42 -27.45 -5.50 -2.13
C GLN A 42 -26.77 -4.57 -3.13
N SER A 43 -27.27 -4.56 -4.37
CA SER A 43 -26.93 -3.54 -5.36
C SER A 43 -27.50 -2.18 -4.90
N GLU A 44 -26.74 -1.10 -5.07
CA GLU A 44 -27.18 0.29 -4.89
C GLU A 44 -28.44 0.68 -5.70
N GLN A 45 -28.95 -0.21 -6.55
CA GLN A 45 -30.19 -0.04 -7.29
C GLN A 45 -31.45 -0.24 -6.44
N ALA A 46 -31.38 -0.92 -5.30
CA ALA A 46 -32.52 -1.09 -4.39
C ALA A 46 -32.89 0.20 -3.61
N ALA A 47 -32.00 1.18 -3.54
CA ALA A 47 -32.23 2.44 -2.82
C ALA A 47 -33.13 3.46 -3.58
N LYS A 48 -33.54 3.17 -4.82
CA LYS A 48 -34.40 4.05 -5.64
C LYS A 48 -35.78 3.47 -5.99
N ALA A 49 -36.09 2.25 -5.56
CA ALA A 49 -37.47 1.78 -5.63
C ALA A 49 -38.30 2.52 -4.56
N GLY A 50 -39.26 3.30 -4.97
CA GLY A 50 -40.18 3.97 -4.08
C GLY A 50 -40.77 2.95 -3.09
N LYS A 51 -40.85 3.30 -1.78
CA LYS A 51 -41.48 2.46 -0.75
C LYS A 51 -42.86 2.08 -1.23
N LEU A 52 -43.02 0.86 -1.72
CA LEU A 52 -44.32 0.27 -1.95
C LEU A 52 -45.03 0.21 -0.59
N THR A 53 -46.23 0.74 -0.50
CA THR A 53 -47.07 0.62 0.70
C THR A 53 -47.45 -0.86 0.84
N PRO A 54 -47.05 -1.54 1.93
CA PRO A 54 -47.37 -2.95 2.07
C PRO A 54 -48.87 -3.19 2.09
N LYS A 55 -49.37 -4.21 1.38
CA LYS A 55 -50.80 -4.58 1.32
C LYS A 55 -51.37 -4.91 2.70
N PHE A 56 -50.54 -5.53 3.56
CA PHE A 56 -50.89 -5.96 4.91
C PHE A 56 -49.88 -5.41 5.92
N PRO A 57 -49.99 -4.14 6.35
CA PRO A 57 -49.03 -3.51 7.24
C PRO A 57 -48.81 -4.34 8.52
N VAL A 58 -47.50 -4.48 8.89
CA VAL A 58 -47.11 -5.20 10.10
C VAL A 58 -46.55 -4.22 11.11
N LYS A 59 -47.09 -4.25 12.33
CA LYS A 59 -46.62 -3.46 13.46
C LYS A 59 -45.85 -4.35 14.43
N ILE A 60 -44.58 -4.04 14.69
CA ILE A 60 -43.81 -4.70 15.75
C ILE A 60 -43.94 -3.94 17.04
N GLU A 61 -44.42 -4.63 18.08
CA GLU A 61 -44.56 -4.09 19.45
C GLU A 61 -43.57 -4.78 20.38
N THR A 62 -42.49 -4.07 20.73
CA THR A 62 -41.50 -4.51 21.71
C THR A 62 -40.84 -3.29 22.37
N LYS A 63 -40.37 -3.45 23.61
CA LYS A 63 -39.64 -2.42 24.36
C LYS A 63 -38.15 -2.38 23.98
N ASN A 64 -37.65 -3.39 23.27
CA ASN A 64 -36.23 -3.51 22.86
C ASN A 64 -36.08 -3.00 21.45
N SER A 65 -35.35 -1.87 21.28
CA SER A 65 -35.14 -1.21 19.98
C SER A 65 -34.29 -2.04 19.02
N GLU A 66 -33.30 -2.79 19.53
CA GLU A 66 -32.43 -3.67 18.73
C GLU A 66 -33.24 -4.83 18.14
N VAL A 67 -34.07 -5.47 18.97
CA VAL A 67 -34.98 -6.53 18.53
C VAL A 67 -35.99 -5.99 17.53
N LYS A 68 -36.51 -4.79 17.75
CA LYS A 68 -37.45 -4.16 16.82
C LYS A 68 -36.84 -3.96 15.45
N SER A 69 -35.64 -3.35 15.40
CA SER A 69 -34.96 -3.11 14.14
C SER A 69 -34.60 -4.41 13.39
N MET A 70 -34.14 -5.43 14.14
CA MET A 70 -33.86 -6.75 13.57
C MET A 70 -35.10 -7.40 12.94
N LEU A 71 -36.26 -7.33 13.63
CA LEU A 71 -37.49 -7.91 13.10
C LEU A 71 -38.05 -7.11 11.92
N GLU A 72 -37.96 -5.78 11.95
CA GLU A 72 -38.38 -4.93 10.83
C GLU A 72 -37.52 -5.17 9.57
N GLU A 73 -36.25 -5.56 9.73
CA GLU A 73 -35.31 -5.81 8.63
C GLU A 73 -35.40 -7.24 8.07
N TYR A 74 -35.62 -8.25 8.94
CA TYR A 74 -35.43 -9.66 8.53
C TYR A 74 -36.69 -10.54 8.68
N LEU A 75 -37.78 -10.09 9.29
CA LEU A 75 -38.94 -10.94 9.49
C LEU A 75 -39.65 -11.24 8.17
N PRO A 76 -39.82 -12.53 7.77
CA PRO A 76 -40.48 -12.89 6.51
C PRO A 76 -41.84 -12.26 6.29
N LEU A 77 -42.68 -12.16 7.34
CA LEU A 77 -43.97 -11.49 7.30
C LEU A 77 -43.87 -9.99 6.87
N ILE A 78 -42.70 -9.36 7.01
CA ILE A 78 -42.45 -7.98 6.59
C ILE A 78 -41.74 -7.96 5.23
N THR A 79 -40.67 -8.75 5.07
CA THR A 79 -39.79 -8.68 3.89
C THR A 79 -40.46 -9.22 2.64
N GLN A 80 -41.33 -10.23 2.75
CA GLN A 80 -42.04 -10.81 1.60
C GLN A 80 -43.22 -9.95 1.12
N GLN A 81 -43.63 -8.91 1.86
CA GLN A 81 -44.67 -7.98 1.42
C GLN A 81 -44.28 -7.07 0.25
N GLN A 82 -43.05 -7.17 -0.20
CA GLN A 82 -42.58 -6.52 -1.45
C GLN A 82 -43.02 -7.30 -2.71
N ASP A 83 -43.54 -8.52 -2.54
CA ASP A 83 -44.07 -9.31 -3.65
C ASP A 83 -45.50 -8.83 -4.00
N GLU A 84 -45.68 -8.39 -5.26
CA GLU A 84 -46.95 -7.87 -5.78
C GLU A 84 -48.02 -8.95 -5.88
N GLU A 85 -47.64 -10.24 -5.99
CA GLU A 85 -48.54 -11.40 -6.10
C GLU A 85 -49.01 -11.92 -4.74
N LEU A 86 -48.50 -11.38 -3.63
CA LEU A 86 -48.86 -11.83 -2.28
C LEU A 86 -50.34 -11.62 -1.98
N ASP A 87 -51.04 -12.72 -1.72
CA ASP A 87 -52.48 -12.73 -1.38
C ASP A 87 -52.68 -12.90 0.14
N LYS A 88 -53.97 -12.82 0.56
CA LYS A 88 -54.35 -12.90 1.99
C LYS A 88 -54.08 -14.31 2.59
N GLU A 89 -54.17 -15.38 1.80
CA GLU A 89 -53.94 -16.74 2.26
C GLU A 89 -52.44 -16.97 2.51
N GLN A 90 -51.61 -16.53 1.60
CA GLN A 90 -50.16 -16.60 1.74
C GLN A 90 -49.65 -15.78 2.94
N VAL A 91 -50.17 -14.56 3.14
CA VAL A 91 -49.85 -13.77 4.33
C VAL A 91 -50.31 -14.46 5.60
N GLY A 92 -51.47 -15.16 5.58
CA GLY A 92 -51.94 -15.96 6.68
C GLY A 92 -50.95 -17.04 7.10
N PHE A 93 -50.39 -17.80 6.15
CA PHE A 93 -49.31 -18.78 6.40
C PHE A 93 -48.08 -18.13 7.02
N LEU A 94 -47.63 -16.99 6.46
CA LEU A 94 -46.50 -16.26 7.04
C LEU A 94 -46.77 -15.79 8.48
N ALA A 95 -48.01 -15.40 8.78
CA ALA A 95 -48.41 -14.99 10.12
C ALA A 95 -48.41 -16.17 11.10
N GLU A 96 -48.86 -17.37 10.67
CA GLU A 96 -48.79 -18.59 11.47
C GLU A 96 -47.36 -19.02 11.78
N GLU A 97 -46.40 -18.87 10.85
CA GLU A 97 -45.00 -19.19 11.05
C GLU A 97 -44.24 -18.10 11.85
N THR A 98 -44.78 -16.90 11.92
CA THR A 98 -44.12 -15.74 12.55
C THR A 98 -43.67 -16.00 13.99
N PRO A 99 -44.42 -16.65 14.89
CA PRO A 99 -43.95 -16.90 16.25
C PRO A 99 -42.65 -17.72 16.29
N ASP A 100 -42.49 -18.73 15.45
CA ASP A 100 -41.30 -19.58 15.42
C ASP A 100 -40.13 -18.89 14.72
N ASN A 101 -40.39 -18.13 13.67
CA ASN A 101 -39.39 -17.27 13.02
C ASN A 101 -38.84 -16.24 14.01
N VAL A 102 -39.68 -15.51 14.72
CA VAL A 102 -39.26 -14.53 15.73
C VAL A 102 -38.48 -15.19 16.87
N LYS A 103 -38.93 -16.33 17.42
CA LYS A 103 -38.18 -17.07 18.45
C LYS A 103 -36.80 -17.49 17.94
N THR A 104 -36.69 -17.95 16.66
CA THR A 104 -35.42 -18.30 16.05
C THR A 104 -34.50 -17.10 15.93
N MET A 105 -35.01 -15.96 15.47
CA MET A 105 -34.28 -14.71 15.40
C MET A 105 -33.83 -14.21 16.77
N LEU A 106 -34.70 -14.28 17.80
CA LEU A 106 -34.37 -13.93 19.17
C LEU A 106 -33.23 -14.77 19.74
N LYS A 107 -33.22 -16.09 19.46
CA LYS A 107 -32.12 -17.00 19.87
C LYS A 107 -30.78 -16.59 19.29
N THR A 108 -30.72 -16.06 18.07
CA THR A 108 -29.43 -15.59 17.47
C THR A 108 -28.83 -14.44 18.27
N LYS A 109 -29.64 -13.67 18.98
CA LYS A 109 -29.22 -12.55 19.83
C LYS A 109 -29.19 -12.89 21.34
N GLY A 110 -29.31 -14.18 21.68
CA GLY A 110 -29.21 -14.68 23.05
C GLY A 110 -30.49 -14.59 23.87
N TYR A 111 -31.65 -14.37 23.25
CA TYR A 111 -32.94 -14.37 23.94
C TYR A 111 -33.65 -15.72 23.76
N PHE A 112 -33.51 -16.62 24.71
CA PHE A 112 -34.03 -17.99 24.62
C PHE A 112 -35.40 -18.15 25.30
N ASN A 113 -35.80 -17.20 26.15
CA ASN A 113 -37.07 -17.19 26.90
C ASN A 113 -38.09 -16.18 26.33
N GLY A 114 -37.94 -15.79 25.05
CA GLY A 114 -38.82 -14.84 24.39
C GLY A 114 -40.23 -15.40 24.17
N SER A 115 -41.26 -14.53 24.36
CA SER A 115 -42.65 -14.82 24.01
C SER A 115 -43.12 -13.92 22.87
N VAL A 116 -43.93 -14.49 22.00
CA VAL A 116 -44.43 -13.84 20.78
C VAL A 116 -45.93 -14.08 20.69
N ASN A 117 -46.67 -13.04 20.38
CA ASN A 117 -48.11 -13.11 20.07
C ASN A 117 -48.38 -12.36 18.76
N VAL A 118 -49.00 -13.02 17.81
CA VAL A 118 -49.40 -12.46 16.52
C VAL A 118 -50.90 -12.27 16.49
N GLN A 119 -51.36 -11.06 16.19
CA GLN A 119 -52.76 -10.72 16.06
C GLN A 119 -53.07 -10.32 14.62
N ASP A 120 -54.04 -11.01 14.02
CA ASP A 120 -54.62 -10.62 12.73
C ASP A 120 -55.76 -9.60 13.00
N ASN A 121 -55.60 -8.39 12.46
CA ASN A 121 -56.58 -7.31 12.56
C ASN A 121 -57.42 -7.18 11.26
N GLY A 122 -57.41 -8.20 10.41
CA GLY A 122 -58.14 -8.26 9.14
C GLY A 122 -57.40 -7.65 7.96
N SER A 123 -56.90 -6.43 8.05
CA SER A 123 -56.12 -5.73 7.01
C SER A 123 -54.67 -5.43 7.45
N SER A 124 -54.28 -5.80 8.65
CA SER A 124 -52.93 -5.58 9.22
C SER A 124 -52.61 -6.63 10.26
N TYR A 125 -51.33 -6.78 10.59
CA TYR A 125 -50.86 -7.68 11.62
C TYR A 125 -50.15 -6.91 12.73
N THR A 126 -50.33 -7.36 13.98
CA THR A 126 -49.58 -6.87 15.13
C THR A 126 -48.75 -8.02 15.71
N VAL A 127 -47.43 -7.87 15.75
CA VAL A 127 -46.51 -8.84 16.33
C VAL A 127 -45.96 -8.27 17.64
N ALA A 128 -46.53 -8.73 18.74
CA ALA A 128 -46.12 -8.34 20.09
C ALA A 128 -45.01 -9.29 20.57
N VAL A 129 -43.85 -8.75 20.88
CA VAL A 129 -42.65 -9.51 21.24
C VAL A 129 -42.09 -9.05 22.58
N ASN A 130 -42.03 -9.99 23.52
CA ASN A 130 -41.26 -9.83 24.75
C ASN A 130 -40.02 -10.73 24.68
N PRO A 131 -38.81 -10.18 24.45
CA PRO A 131 -37.60 -10.99 24.28
C PRO A 131 -37.20 -11.73 25.57
N GLY A 132 -37.63 -11.28 26.73
CA GLY A 132 -37.18 -11.83 28.02
C GLY A 132 -35.73 -11.40 28.35
N PRO A 133 -35.11 -12.04 29.35
CA PRO A 133 -33.73 -11.77 29.72
C PRO A 133 -32.77 -12.35 28.69
N ARG A 134 -31.69 -11.63 28.45
CA ARG A 134 -30.59 -12.07 27.54
C ARG A 134 -29.67 -13.03 28.27
N THR A 135 -29.31 -14.12 27.62
CA THR A 135 -28.43 -15.18 28.15
C THR A 135 -26.98 -14.70 28.19
N LYS A 136 -26.31 -14.90 29.33
CA LYS A 136 -24.90 -14.61 29.52
C LYS A 136 -24.05 -15.89 29.42
N ILE A 137 -22.83 -15.75 28.97
CA ILE A 137 -21.84 -16.83 28.92
C ILE A 137 -21.31 -17.04 30.34
N ASP A 138 -21.47 -18.27 30.86
CA ASP A 138 -21.01 -18.68 32.18
C ASP A 138 -19.66 -19.39 32.11
N ASN A 139 -19.50 -20.26 31.12
CA ASN A 139 -18.26 -21.02 30.94
C ASN A 139 -17.84 -21.13 29.49
N VAL A 140 -16.52 -21.13 29.27
CA VAL A 140 -15.88 -21.35 27.96
C VAL A 140 -14.83 -22.43 28.10
N SER A 141 -14.98 -23.52 27.33
CA SER A 141 -14.03 -24.62 27.27
C SER A 141 -13.54 -24.82 25.84
N VAL A 142 -12.22 -24.67 25.65
CA VAL A 142 -11.56 -24.94 24.38
C VAL A 142 -10.57 -26.07 24.56
N ALA A 143 -10.80 -27.20 23.89
CA ALA A 143 -9.91 -28.35 23.89
C ALA A 143 -9.28 -28.53 22.50
N ILE A 144 -7.98 -28.76 22.47
CA ILE A 144 -7.25 -29.10 21.25
C ILE A 144 -6.67 -30.51 21.46
N LEU A 145 -6.97 -31.40 20.54
CA LEU A 145 -6.62 -32.82 20.59
C LEU A 145 -5.77 -33.22 19.36
N GLY A 146 -5.21 -34.42 19.40
CA GLY A 146 -4.44 -35.00 18.29
C GLY A 146 -2.94 -34.76 18.40
N ASP A 147 -2.21 -34.88 17.30
CA ASP A 147 -0.73 -34.85 17.27
C ASP A 147 -0.13 -33.51 17.76
N ILE A 148 -0.90 -32.45 17.73
CA ILE A 148 -0.51 -31.12 18.23
C ILE A 148 -0.15 -31.13 19.73
N LEU A 149 -0.67 -32.09 20.49
CA LEU A 149 -0.35 -32.20 21.92
C LEU A 149 1.14 -32.45 22.19
N SER A 150 1.87 -32.99 21.21
CA SER A 150 3.31 -33.17 21.24
C SER A 150 4.11 -32.02 20.64
N ASP A 151 3.45 -30.93 20.21
CA ASP A 151 4.12 -29.78 19.61
C ASP A 151 4.66 -28.81 20.66
N ASP A 152 5.92 -28.43 20.54
CA ASP A 152 6.58 -27.47 21.44
C ASP A 152 5.86 -26.10 21.50
N ASN A 153 5.10 -25.77 20.47
CA ASN A 153 4.35 -24.51 20.36
C ASN A 153 2.87 -24.63 20.79
N LEU A 154 2.47 -25.70 21.47
CA LEU A 154 1.09 -25.93 21.89
C LEU A 154 0.48 -24.71 22.61
N ALA A 155 1.24 -24.08 23.49
CA ALA A 155 0.80 -22.89 24.22
C ALA A 155 0.48 -21.69 23.30
N GLU A 156 1.24 -21.53 22.21
CA GLU A 156 1.01 -20.48 21.21
C GLU A 156 -0.32 -20.69 20.47
N TYR A 157 -0.67 -21.94 20.13
CA TYR A 157 -1.94 -22.25 19.50
C TYR A 157 -3.13 -21.90 20.40
N TYR A 158 -3.04 -22.26 21.69
CA TYR A 158 -4.07 -21.87 22.67
C TYR A 158 -4.17 -20.36 22.82
N GLN A 159 -3.04 -19.67 22.94
CA GLN A 159 -3.01 -18.22 23.05
C GLN A 159 -3.66 -17.54 21.84
N LYS A 160 -3.36 -17.99 20.62
CA LYS A 160 -3.96 -17.47 19.39
C LYS A 160 -5.45 -17.77 19.28
N ALA A 161 -5.89 -18.95 19.68
CA ALA A 161 -7.29 -19.33 19.71
C ALA A 161 -8.10 -18.40 20.63
N MET A 162 -7.55 -18.11 21.82
CA MET A 162 -8.21 -17.25 22.81
C MET A 162 -8.10 -15.76 22.50
N LEU A 163 -7.04 -15.31 21.83
CA LEU A 163 -6.86 -13.89 21.47
C LEU A 163 -7.99 -13.35 20.59
N ASN A 164 -8.50 -14.17 19.70
CA ASN A 164 -9.57 -13.82 18.78
C ASN A 164 -10.94 -14.40 19.18
N TRP A 165 -11.06 -14.90 20.40
CA TRP A 165 -12.33 -15.40 20.93
C TRP A 165 -13.30 -14.25 21.16
N GLN A 166 -14.49 -14.32 20.54
CA GLN A 166 -15.45 -13.21 20.51
C GLN A 166 -16.53 -13.31 21.60
N GLN A 167 -16.57 -14.43 22.34
CA GLN A 167 -17.62 -14.70 23.32
C GLN A 167 -17.02 -15.02 24.71
N PRO A 168 -16.37 -14.04 25.39
CA PRO A 168 -15.78 -14.28 26.70
C PRO A 168 -16.84 -14.45 27.79
N VAL A 169 -16.45 -15.09 28.90
CA VAL A 169 -17.30 -15.26 30.07
C VAL A 169 -17.82 -13.91 30.59
N GLY A 170 -19.10 -13.85 30.91
CA GLY A 170 -19.78 -12.66 31.39
C GLY A 170 -20.47 -11.80 30.32
N GLU A 171 -20.06 -11.96 29.04
CA GLU A 171 -20.72 -11.30 27.92
C GLU A 171 -22.04 -11.98 27.53
N TYR A 172 -22.88 -11.28 26.78
CA TYR A 172 -24.12 -11.84 26.28
C TYR A 172 -23.87 -12.74 25.07
N PHE A 173 -24.60 -13.86 25.03
CA PHE A 173 -24.56 -14.77 23.89
C PHE A 173 -24.99 -14.07 22.60
N ASP A 174 -24.24 -14.27 21.53
CA ASP A 174 -24.55 -13.85 20.16
C ASP A 174 -24.13 -14.94 19.19
N GLN A 175 -24.97 -15.31 18.24
CA GLN A 175 -24.71 -16.41 17.29
C GLN A 175 -23.55 -16.10 16.35
N ASP A 176 -23.42 -14.83 15.94
CA ASP A 176 -22.32 -14.40 15.05
C ASP A 176 -20.99 -14.48 15.79
N GLY A 177 -20.95 -13.99 17.04
CA GLY A 177 -19.80 -14.11 17.93
C GLY A 177 -19.44 -15.57 18.22
N TRP A 178 -20.44 -16.45 18.42
CA TRP A 178 -20.20 -17.89 18.58
C TRP A 178 -19.60 -18.52 17.31
N SER A 179 -20.12 -18.18 16.13
CA SER A 179 -19.59 -18.66 14.85
C SER A 179 -18.17 -18.12 14.58
N GLY A 180 -17.94 -16.83 14.87
CA GLY A 180 -16.62 -16.21 14.81
C GLY A 180 -15.61 -16.87 15.75
N SER A 181 -16.01 -17.18 16.99
CA SER A 181 -15.16 -17.86 17.97
C SER A 181 -14.73 -19.25 17.51
N LYS A 182 -15.66 -20.06 16.99
CA LYS A 182 -15.36 -21.38 16.39
C LYS A 182 -14.36 -21.28 15.24
N THR A 183 -14.58 -20.32 14.33
CA THR A 183 -13.70 -20.07 13.20
C THR A 183 -12.32 -19.63 13.66
N SER A 184 -12.23 -18.79 14.69
CA SER A 184 -10.97 -18.31 15.24
C SER A 184 -10.15 -19.45 15.86
N VAL A 185 -10.78 -20.34 16.63
CA VAL A 185 -10.11 -21.52 17.21
C VAL A 185 -9.59 -22.45 16.12
N LEU A 186 -10.42 -22.76 15.12
CA LEU A 186 -10.01 -23.60 14.01
C LEU A 186 -8.86 -22.96 13.21
N SER A 187 -8.96 -21.67 12.91
CA SER A 187 -7.92 -20.94 12.18
C SER A 187 -6.60 -20.87 12.93
N ALA A 188 -6.64 -20.74 14.26
CA ALA A 188 -5.42 -20.75 15.08
C ALA A 188 -4.61 -22.05 14.89
N VAL A 189 -5.28 -23.18 14.67
CA VAL A 189 -4.65 -24.50 14.47
C VAL A 189 -4.31 -24.74 13.00
N THR A 190 -5.25 -24.45 12.06
CA THR A 190 -5.09 -24.79 10.64
C THR A 190 -4.09 -23.92 9.92
N ARG A 191 -3.80 -22.73 10.42
CA ARG A 191 -2.93 -21.76 9.76
C ARG A 191 -1.47 -22.21 9.67
N LYS A 192 -1.03 -23.05 10.63
CA LYS A 192 0.34 -23.57 10.69
C LYS A 192 0.34 -25.05 10.99
N LYS A 193 1.21 -25.80 10.38
CA LYS A 193 1.57 -27.21 10.62
C LYS A 193 0.40 -28.22 10.60
N TYR A 194 -0.80 -27.83 11.03
CA TYR A 194 -1.97 -28.70 11.13
C TYR A 194 -3.15 -28.25 10.24
N PRO A 195 -2.96 -28.06 8.94
CA PRO A 195 -4.03 -27.53 8.06
C PRO A 195 -5.23 -28.48 7.90
N LEU A 196 -5.10 -29.75 8.27
CA LEU A 196 -6.17 -30.75 8.25
C LEU A 196 -7.00 -30.79 9.54
N ALA A 197 -6.74 -29.86 10.46
CA ALA A 197 -7.52 -29.78 11.69
C ALA A 197 -9.00 -29.49 11.41
N LYS A 198 -9.86 -30.04 12.24
CA LYS A 198 -11.31 -29.87 12.13
C LYS A 198 -11.94 -29.69 13.49
N LEU A 199 -13.08 -29.05 13.52
CA LEU A 199 -13.92 -29.01 14.71
C LEU A 199 -14.53 -30.40 14.90
N SER A 200 -14.15 -31.10 15.98
CA SER A 200 -14.68 -32.44 16.31
C SER A 200 -15.93 -32.34 17.18
N ASN A 201 -16.03 -31.30 18.00
CA ASN A 201 -17.22 -31.00 18.78
C ASN A 201 -17.38 -29.48 18.93
N THR A 202 -18.62 -28.99 18.78
CA THR A 202 -19.00 -27.62 19.08
C THR A 202 -20.39 -27.60 19.69
N GLN A 203 -20.49 -27.13 20.94
CA GLN A 203 -21.76 -27.13 21.65
C GLN A 203 -21.93 -25.84 22.45
N ALA A 204 -23.07 -25.20 22.29
CA ALA A 204 -23.54 -24.14 23.17
C ALA A 204 -24.71 -24.68 23.96
N THR A 205 -24.52 -24.91 25.25
CA THR A 205 -25.55 -25.43 26.16
C THR A 205 -26.18 -24.27 26.91
N VAL A 206 -27.44 -23.99 26.63
CA VAL A 206 -28.16 -22.89 27.26
C VAL A 206 -29.00 -23.43 28.42
N ASN A 207 -28.89 -22.80 29.60
CA ASN A 207 -29.75 -23.00 30.75
C ASN A 207 -30.78 -21.86 30.82
N PRO A 208 -32.05 -22.11 30.40
CA PRO A 208 -33.07 -21.06 30.37
C PRO A 208 -33.47 -20.58 31.77
N ASN A 209 -33.32 -21.42 32.81
CA ASN A 209 -33.70 -21.06 34.16
C ASN A 209 -32.80 -19.98 34.77
N ASN A 210 -31.52 -20.05 34.47
CA ASN A 210 -30.52 -19.11 34.97
C ASN A 210 -30.14 -18.05 33.95
N ASN A 211 -30.59 -18.19 32.68
CA ASN A 211 -30.19 -17.39 31.52
C ASN A 211 -28.67 -17.39 31.32
N THR A 212 -28.06 -18.58 31.42
CA THR A 212 -26.62 -18.79 31.18
C THR A 212 -26.39 -19.75 30.03
N ALA A 213 -25.19 -19.66 29.43
CA ALA A 213 -24.75 -20.57 28.39
C ALA A 213 -23.30 -21.00 28.61
N ASP A 214 -23.04 -22.32 28.42
CA ASP A 214 -21.73 -22.91 28.40
C ASP A 214 -21.30 -23.18 26.95
N LEU A 215 -20.14 -22.70 26.59
CA LEU A 215 -19.59 -22.83 25.24
C LEU A 215 -18.43 -23.83 25.23
N ASN A 216 -18.58 -24.91 24.47
CA ASN A 216 -17.56 -25.96 24.33
C ASN A 216 -17.13 -26.09 22.88
N VAL A 217 -15.82 -26.02 22.63
CA VAL A 217 -15.21 -26.23 21.31
C VAL A 217 -14.08 -27.22 21.44
N THR A 218 -14.11 -28.27 20.64
CA THR A 218 -13.03 -29.24 20.55
C THR A 218 -12.50 -29.28 19.10
N VAL A 219 -11.20 -29.07 18.96
CA VAL A 219 -10.48 -29.17 17.68
C VAL A 219 -9.65 -30.44 17.68
N GLU A 220 -9.79 -31.27 16.66
CA GLU A 220 -8.90 -32.36 16.34
C GLU A 220 -7.87 -31.92 15.31
N SER A 221 -6.58 -31.87 15.70
CA SER A 221 -5.51 -31.34 14.85
C SER A 221 -5.20 -32.22 13.65
N ASN A 222 -5.49 -33.50 13.75
CA ASN A 222 -4.94 -34.51 12.86
C ASN A 222 -3.37 -34.47 12.86
N ARG A 223 -2.75 -35.04 11.82
CA ARG A 223 -1.30 -35.10 11.68
C ARG A 223 -0.68 -33.79 11.19
N PRO A 224 0.59 -33.52 11.51
CA PRO A 224 1.31 -32.39 10.94
C PRO A 224 1.53 -32.56 9.44
N ILE A 225 1.48 -31.45 8.71
CA ILE A 225 1.70 -31.40 7.26
C ILE A 225 2.94 -30.53 6.96
N TYR A 226 3.68 -30.94 5.94
CA TYR A 226 4.87 -30.27 5.44
C TYR A 226 4.68 -29.91 3.96
N PHE A 227 5.37 -28.88 3.49
CA PHE A 227 5.37 -28.55 2.07
C PHE A 227 6.04 -29.64 1.25
N GLY A 228 5.41 -30.05 0.17
CA GLY A 228 5.95 -30.87 -0.91
C GLY A 228 6.66 -30.03 -1.96
N ASP A 229 6.86 -30.62 -3.14
CA ASP A 229 7.52 -29.95 -4.25
C ASP A 229 6.63 -28.86 -4.87
N PHE A 230 7.28 -27.88 -5.52
CA PHE A 230 6.60 -26.86 -6.29
C PHE A 230 6.19 -27.43 -7.67
N GLU A 231 4.92 -27.32 -8.00
CA GLU A 231 4.39 -27.58 -9.32
C GLU A 231 4.16 -26.26 -10.05
N ILE A 232 5.19 -25.79 -10.75
CA ILE A 232 5.19 -24.49 -11.41
C ILE A 232 4.61 -24.62 -12.81
N THR A 233 3.62 -23.77 -13.14
CA THR A 233 2.99 -23.69 -14.44
C THR A 233 2.92 -22.25 -14.94
N GLY A 234 2.79 -22.05 -16.26
CA GLY A 234 2.73 -20.72 -16.86
C GLY A 234 4.09 -20.11 -17.25
N THR A 235 5.20 -20.74 -16.88
CA THR A 235 6.55 -20.31 -17.24
C THR A 235 6.91 -20.75 -18.67
N ARG A 236 7.06 -19.78 -19.58
CA ARG A 236 7.51 -19.99 -20.98
C ARG A 236 8.64 -19.05 -21.38
N ARG A 237 8.67 -17.85 -20.80
CA ARG A 237 9.62 -16.78 -21.14
C ARG A 237 10.75 -16.67 -20.14
N TYR A 238 10.45 -17.00 -18.88
CA TYR A 238 11.39 -16.84 -17.77
C TYR A 238 11.72 -18.20 -17.15
N PRO A 239 12.93 -18.38 -16.59
CA PRO A 239 13.30 -19.63 -15.93
C PRO A 239 12.48 -19.85 -14.65
N GLU A 240 12.10 -21.09 -14.38
CA GLU A 240 11.34 -21.50 -13.19
C GLU A 240 12.03 -21.15 -11.87
N ASN A 241 13.37 -21.07 -11.87
CA ASN A 241 14.13 -20.66 -10.69
C ASN A 241 13.86 -19.21 -10.25
N VAL A 242 13.34 -18.35 -11.14
CA VAL A 242 12.88 -17.00 -10.78
C VAL A 242 11.62 -17.10 -9.92
N VAL A 243 10.71 -18.03 -10.23
CA VAL A 243 9.53 -18.33 -9.40
C VAL A 243 9.96 -18.93 -8.07
N ALA A 244 10.64 -20.08 -8.11
CA ALA A 244 11.04 -20.83 -6.90
C ALA A 244 11.94 -19.98 -5.96
N GLY A 245 12.76 -19.10 -6.53
CA GLY A 245 13.64 -18.20 -5.79
C GLY A 245 12.93 -17.16 -4.92
N LEU A 246 11.63 -16.93 -5.12
CA LEU A 246 10.81 -16.02 -4.33
C LEU A 246 10.17 -16.69 -3.10
N ALA A 247 10.09 -18.02 -3.06
CA ALA A 247 9.57 -18.76 -1.92
C ALA A 247 10.50 -18.65 -0.71
N ARG A 248 9.93 -18.41 0.47
CA ARG A 248 10.67 -18.34 1.74
C ARG A 248 10.76 -19.68 2.46
N PHE A 249 10.20 -20.70 1.88
CA PHE A 249 10.21 -22.06 2.37
C PHE A 249 10.73 -23.02 1.28
N LYS A 250 11.12 -24.20 1.72
CA LYS A 250 11.58 -25.27 0.84
C LYS A 250 10.69 -26.48 1.02
N PRO A 251 10.64 -27.41 0.06
CA PRO A 251 10.06 -28.72 0.29
C PRO A 251 10.60 -29.36 1.60
N GLY A 252 9.69 -29.90 2.41
CA GLY A 252 9.99 -30.44 3.73
C GLY A 252 9.87 -29.45 4.90
N ALA A 253 9.69 -28.15 4.65
CA ALA A 253 9.37 -27.19 5.72
C ALA A 253 7.95 -27.41 6.24
N PRO A 254 7.66 -27.16 7.53
CA PRO A 254 6.31 -27.21 8.07
C PRO A 254 5.37 -26.31 7.29
N TYR A 255 4.14 -26.79 7.07
CA TYR A 255 3.09 -25.97 6.43
C TYR A 255 2.86 -24.69 7.23
N ASP A 256 2.77 -23.58 6.52
CA ASP A 256 2.43 -22.26 7.06
C ASP A 256 1.70 -21.46 5.96
N LEU A 257 0.44 -21.13 6.20
CA LEU A 257 -0.38 -20.37 5.26
C LEU A 257 0.19 -18.98 4.98
N ASP A 258 0.81 -18.35 6.00
CA ASP A 258 1.39 -17.03 5.83
C ASP A 258 2.57 -17.05 4.85
N LEU A 259 3.33 -18.14 4.82
CA LEU A 259 4.41 -18.33 3.84
C LEU A 259 3.89 -18.51 2.42
N LEU A 260 2.72 -19.17 2.24
CA LEU A 260 2.08 -19.27 0.91
C LEU A 260 1.58 -17.91 0.43
N LEU A 261 0.92 -17.15 1.31
CA LEU A 261 0.42 -15.82 0.99
C LEU A 261 1.57 -14.84 0.71
N ASP A 262 2.63 -14.86 1.52
CA ASP A 262 3.87 -14.11 1.28
C ASP A 262 4.50 -14.45 -0.08
N PHE A 263 4.48 -15.73 -0.47
CA PHE A 263 5.02 -16.19 -1.74
C PHE A 263 4.19 -15.70 -2.92
N GLN A 264 2.86 -15.79 -2.83
CA GLN A 264 1.97 -15.24 -3.84
C GLN A 264 2.18 -13.73 -4.00
N GLN A 265 2.20 -12.99 -2.90
CA GLN A 265 2.46 -11.55 -2.92
C GLN A 265 3.82 -11.19 -3.51
N ALA A 266 4.87 -11.98 -3.20
CA ALA A 266 6.20 -11.77 -3.77
C ALA A 266 6.22 -11.98 -5.29
N LEU A 267 5.44 -12.95 -5.80
CA LEU A 267 5.27 -13.17 -7.24
C LEU A 267 4.50 -12.03 -7.91
N GLU A 268 3.40 -11.58 -7.32
CA GLU A 268 2.58 -10.47 -7.83
C GLU A 268 3.34 -9.13 -7.87
N GLN A 269 4.23 -8.91 -6.89
CA GLN A 269 5.12 -7.72 -6.86
C GLN A 269 6.37 -7.87 -7.73
N ASN A 270 6.58 -9.03 -8.34
CA ASN A 270 7.72 -9.25 -9.21
C ASN A 270 7.42 -8.79 -10.63
N GLY A 271 8.26 -7.91 -11.20
CA GLY A 271 8.05 -7.35 -12.52
C GLY A 271 8.03 -8.34 -13.70
N HIS A 272 8.32 -9.64 -13.48
CA HIS A 272 8.25 -10.68 -14.50
C HIS A 272 6.84 -11.24 -14.69
N TYR A 273 5.94 -11.04 -13.72
CA TYR A 273 4.61 -11.64 -13.69
C TYR A 273 3.54 -10.56 -13.56
N SER A 274 2.45 -10.72 -14.30
CA SER A 274 1.24 -9.87 -14.21
C SER A 274 0.17 -10.45 -13.29
N GLY A 275 0.32 -11.72 -12.90
CA GLY A 275 -0.55 -12.40 -11.95
C GLY A 275 0.07 -13.69 -11.47
N ALA A 276 -0.31 -14.12 -10.27
CA ALA A 276 0.14 -15.36 -9.67
C ALA A 276 -0.95 -15.97 -8.78
N SER A 277 -0.97 -17.30 -8.70
CA SER A 277 -1.77 -18.06 -7.74
C SER A 277 -0.88 -19.11 -7.10
N VAL A 278 -0.88 -19.16 -5.77
CA VAL A 278 -0.10 -20.14 -4.98
C VAL A 278 -1.04 -20.86 -4.04
N GLN A 279 -1.15 -22.18 -4.19
CA GLN A 279 -2.09 -23.00 -3.43
C GLN A 279 -1.46 -24.32 -3.01
N ALA A 280 -1.72 -24.75 -1.78
CA ALA A 280 -1.44 -26.11 -1.34
C ALA A 280 -2.53 -27.07 -1.85
N ASP A 281 -2.14 -28.17 -2.50
CA ASP A 281 -3.06 -29.15 -3.09
C ASP A 281 -3.30 -30.31 -2.12
N PHE A 282 -4.26 -30.14 -1.21
CA PHE A 282 -4.60 -31.16 -0.23
C PHE A 282 -5.27 -32.41 -0.83
N ASP A 283 -5.83 -32.32 -2.04
CA ASP A 283 -6.42 -33.47 -2.73
C ASP A 283 -5.35 -34.46 -3.22
N ARG A 284 -4.11 -34.00 -3.41
CA ARG A 284 -2.98 -34.79 -3.87
C ARG A 284 -1.87 -34.94 -2.81
N LEU A 285 -2.28 -35.07 -1.57
CA LEU A 285 -1.36 -35.26 -0.44
C LEU A 285 -0.49 -36.52 -0.62
N GLN A 286 0.81 -36.39 -0.47
CA GLN A 286 1.78 -37.48 -0.56
C GLN A 286 2.35 -37.79 0.84
N GLY A 287 1.71 -38.72 1.55
CA GLY A 287 2.03 -38.93 2.95
C GLY A 287 1.70 -37.71 3.80
N ASP A 288 2.69 -37.10 4.42
CA ASP A 288 2.59 -35.85 5.20
C ASP A 288 2.95 -34.59 4.39
N ARG A 289 3.22 -34.73 3.08
CA ARG A 289 3.63 -33.62 2.21
C ARG A 289 2.52 -33.17 1.29
N VAL A 290 2.28 -31.87 1.27
CA VAL A 290 1.30 -31.22 0.39
C VAL A 290 2.03 -30.57 -0.78
N PRO A 291 1.77 -30.98 -2.06
CA PRO A 291 2.31 -30.28 -3.23
C PRO A 291 1.84 -28.82 -3.26
N VAL A 292 2.75 -27.92 -3.70
CA VAL A 292 2.42 -26.50 -3.84
C VAL A 292 2.28 -26.16 -5.32
N LYS A 293 1.04 -25.95 -5.74
CA LYS A 293 0.72 -25.47 -7.10
C LYS A 293 1.01 -23.99 -7.21
N VAL A 294 1.84 -23.63 -8.19
CA VAL A 294 2.19 -22.24 -8.49
C VAL A 294 1.86 -21.97 -9.95
N ASN A 295 0.87 -21.16 -10.21
CA ASN A 295 0.49 -20.75 -11.56
C ASN A 295 0.82 -19.27 -11.74
N VAL A 296 1.62 -18.92 -12.78
CA VAL A 296 2.03 -17.56 -13.07
C VAL A 296 1.63 -17.12 -14.46
N THR A 297 1.28 -15.85 -14.59
CA THR A 297 1.05 -15.20 -15.88
C THR A 297 2.23 -14.26 -16.16
N GLU A 298 3.01 -14.58 -17.18
CA GLU A 298 4.22 -13.84 -17.51
C GLU A 298 3.93 -12.56 -18.30
N VAL A 299 4.65 -11.47 -17.96
CA VAL A 299 4.70 -10.27 -18.79
C VAL A 299 5.50 -10.52 -20.08
N LYS A 300 5.38 -9.65 -21.07
CA LYS A 300 6.19 -9.68 -22.29
C LYS A 300 7.65 -9.35 -21.95
N ARG A 301 8.60 -9.96 -22.70
CA ARG A 301 10.05 -9.71 -22.48
C ARG A 301 10.48 -8.27 -22.72
N HIS A 302 9.77 -7.57 -23.58
CA HIS A 302 10.08 -6.21 -24.00
C HIS A 302 9.04 -5.26 -23.44
N LYS A 303 9.47 -4.25 -22.71
CA LYS A 303 8.62 -3.16 -22.21
C LYS A 303 9.18 -1.84 -22.73
N LEU A 304 8.37 -1.09 -23.44
CA LEU A 304 8.66 0.27 -23.88
C LEU A 304 7.81 1.23 -23.06
N GLU A 305 8.44 2.20 -22.45
CA GLU A 305 7.79 3.29 -21.73
C GLU A 305 8.07 4.60 -22.43
N THR A 306 7.05 5.41 -22.66
CA THR A 306 7.20 6.76 -23.20
C THR A 306 6.40 7.73 -22.33
N GLY A 307 6.95 8.90 -22.11
CA GLY A 307 6.29 9.93 -21.30
C GLY A 307 6.61 11.32 -21.81
N ILE A 308 5.64 12.19 -21.72
CA ILE A 308 5.78 13.64 -21.97
C ILE A 308 5.40 14.34 -20.67
N ARG A 309 6.20 15.33 -20.27
CA ARG A 309 5.92 16.15 -19.09
C ARG A 309 6.07 17.63 -19.44
N TYR A 310 5.36 18.46 -18.72
CA TYR A 310 5.55 19.90 -18.74
C TYR A 310 5.63 20.44 -17.32
N ASP A 311 6.63 21.24 -17.08
CA ASP A 311 6.81 21.98 -15.83
C ASP A 311 7.28 23.39 -16.18
N SER A 312 6.80 24.41 -15.45
CA SER A 312 7.13 25.80 -15.74
C SER A 312 8.63 26.13 -15.58
N GLU A 313 9.36 25.34 -14.82
CA GLU A 313 10.80 25.50 -14.60
C GLU A 313 11.61 24.73 -15.64
N TYR A 314 11.30 23.44 -15.83
CA TYR A 314 12.04 22.55 -16.72
C TYR A 314 11.55 22.60 -18.17
N GLY A 315 10.40 23.26 -18.43
CA GLY A 315 9.79 23.31 -19.75
C GLY A 315 9.20 21.98 -20.19
N LEU A 316 9.12 21.78 -21.51
CA LEU A 316 8.69 20.52 -22.11
C LEU A 316 9.81 19.49 -21.97
N GLY A 317 9.48 18.33 -21.43
CA GLY A 317 10.39 17.20 -21.31
C GLY A 317 9.79 15.91 -21.89
N GLY A 318 10.66 15.00 -22.26
CA GLY A 318 10.33 13.68 -22.79
C GLY A 318 11.18 12.59 -22.17
N ARG A 319 10.58 11.40 -22.06
CA ARG A 319 11.25 10.20 -21.57
C ARG A 319 10.92 9.02 -22.45
N ILE A 320 11.95 8.22 -22.74
CA ILE A 320 11.83 6.91 -23.39
C ILE A 320 12.59 5.92 -22.53
N GLY A 321 11.92 4.88 -22.08
CA GLY A 321 12.49 3.77 -21.33
C GLY A 321 12.27 2.46 -22.08
N TYR A 322 13.26 1.60 -22.08
CA TYR A 322 13.18 0.25 -22.63
C TYR A 322 13.75 -0.74 -21.65
N ASP A 323 12.94 -1.76 -21.31
CA ASP A 323 13.34 -2.87 -20.46
C ASP A 323 13.28 -4.18 -21.23
N TYR A 324 14.30 -5.01 -21.04
CA TYR A 324 14.36 -6.39 -21.49
C TYR A 324 14.44 -7.34 -20.30
N TYR A 325 13.43 -8.17 -20.09
CA TYR A 325 13.20 -8.92 -18.85
C TYR A 325 13.89 -10.29 -18.78
N ASN A 326 14.64 -10.73 -19.78
CA ASN A 326 15.31 -12.03 -19.73
C ASN A 326 16.74 -11.99 -20.26
N LEU A 327 17.51 -11.00 -19.83
CA LEU A 327 18.90 -10.87 -20.20
C LEU A 327 19.67 -12.13 -19.74
N PHE A 328 20.53 -12.65 -20.61
CA PHE A 328 21.30 -13.90 -20.42
C PHE A 328 20.47 -15.17 -20.19
N ASN A 329 19.17 -15.17 -20.48
CA ASN A 329 18.23 -16.27 -20.17
C ASN A 329 18.19 -16.64 -18.67
N LYS A 330 18.45 -15.68 -17.78
CA LYS A 330 18.47 -15.87 -16.32
C LYS A 330 17.43 -15.00 -15.60
N GLY A 331 16.48 -14.39 -16.34
CA GLY A 331 15.50 -13.48 -15.78
C GLY A 331 16.09 -12.13 -15.34
N TYR A 332 17.31 -11.77 -15.76
CA TYR A 332 17.86 -10.45 -15.45
C TYR A 332 17.14 -9.40 -16.28
N ILE A 333 16.97 -8.21 -15.70
CA ILE A 333 16.34 -7.07 -16.37
C ILE A 333 17.47 -6.14 -16.84
N GLY A 334 17.55 -5.95 -18.15
CA GLY A 334 18.39 -4.90 -18.75
C GLY A 334 17.52 -3.70 -19.06
N SER A 335 17.91 -2.52 -18.63
CA SER A 335 17.16 -1.27 -18.79
C SER A 335 18.00 -0.21 -19.49
N VAL A 336 17.38 0.55 -20.41
CA VAL A 336 17.94 1.75 -21.01
C VAL A 336 16.90 2.86 -20.91
N VAL A 337 17.33 4.03 -20.45
CA VAL A 337 16.45 5.20 -20.28
C VAL A 337 17.11 6.42 -20.89
N TRP A 338 16.36 7.12 -21.72
CA TRP A 338 16.69 8.45 -22.20
C TRP A 338 15.65 9.43 -21.70
N ASP A 339 16.09 10.46 -20.98
CA ASP A 339 15.25 11.50 -20.39
C ASP A 339 15.83 12.87 -20.74
N MET A 340 15.02 13.79 -21.20
CA MET A 340 15.45 15.12 -21.59
C MET A 340 14.41 16.20 -21.28
N ASP A 341 14.89 17.36 -20.90
CA ASP A 341 14.11 18.59 -20.80
C ASP A 341 14.98 19.82 -21.22
N LYS A 342 14.49 21.01 -20.95
CA LYS A 342 15.18 22.26 -21.30
C LYS A 342 16.60 22.37 -20.73
N TYR A 343 16.82 21.87 -19.53
CA TYR A 343 18.05 22.08 -18.76
C TYR A 343 18.90 20.83 -18.64
N GLU A 344 18.31 19.65 -18.81
CA GLU A 344 18.97 18.40 -18.49
C GLU A 344 18.69 17.32 -19.54
N THR A 345 19.74 16.58 -19.89
CA THR A 345 19.63 15.36 -20.68
C THR A 345 20.33 14.24 -19.95
N THR A 346 19.64 13.11 -19.74
CA THR A 346 20.17 11.92 -19.09
C THR A 346 20.01 10.71 -20.00
N LEU A 347 21.09 9.97 -20.20
CA LEU A 347 21.10 8.63 -20.78
C LEU A 347 21.57 7.65 -19.70
N ALA A 348 20.79 6.64 -19.38
CA ALA A 348 21.15 5.66 -18.37
C ALA A 348 20.94 4.24 -18.89
N ALA A 349 21.81 3.31 -18.49
CA ALA A 349 21.68 1.88 -18.74
C ALA A 349 22.03 1.10 -17.49
N GLY A 350 21.30 -0.01 -17.25
CA GLY A 350 21.48 -0.81 -16.05
C GLY A 350 21.10 -2.26 -16.23
N ILE A 351 21.56 -3.10 -15.31
CA ILE A 351 21.20 -4.52 -15.23
C ILE A 351 20.84 -4.83 -13.78
N SER A 352 19.71 -5.50 -13.59
CA SER A 352 19.26 -5.94 -12.28
C SER A 352 18.98 -7.44 -12.27
N GLN A 353 19.40 -8.11 -11.20
CA GLN A 353 19.03 -9.51 -10.97
C GLN A 353 17.58 -9.63 -10.54
N PRO A 354 16.92 -10.79 -10.76
CA PRO A 354 15.67 -11.11 -10.12
C PRO A 354 15.81 -11.02 -8.58
N ARG A 355 14.76 -10.55 -7.91
CA ARG A 355 14.70 -10.55 -6.45
C ARG A 355 14.67 -11.98 -5.92
N ASN A 356 15.30 -12.23 -4.78
CA ASN A 356 15.14 -13.48 -4.06
C ASN A 356 14.01 -13.39 -3.02
N SER A 357 13.75 -14.47 -2.28
CA SER A 357 12.71 -14.57 -1.24
C SER A 357 12.84 -13.54 -0.10
N GLU A 358 14.01 -12.96 0.10
CA GLU A 358 14.26 -11.91 1.10
C GLU A 358 14.13 -10.50 0.51
N GLY A 359 13.75 -10.37 -0.77
CA GLY A 359 13.72 -9.12 -1.52
C GLY A 359 15.10 -8.58 -1.89
N LYS A 360 16.17 -9.41 -1.83
CA LYS A 360 17.54 -9.02 -2.13
C LYS A 360 17.89 -9.29 -3.59
N TYR A 361 18.61 -8.35 -4.20
CA TYR A 361 19.17 -8.49 -5.55
C TYR A 361 20.37 -7.56 -5.76
N TRP A 362 21.19 -7.86 -6.79
CA TRP A 362 22.23 -6.96 -7.26
C TRP A 362 21.72 -6.13 -8.43
N THR A 363 22.14 -4.89 -8.48
CA THR A 363 21.87 -3.99 -9.60
C THR A 363 23.11 -3.17 -9.91
N THR A 364 23.33 -2.93 -11.19
CA THR A 364 24.32 -1.98 -11.68
C THR A 364 23.65 -0.95 -12.57
N ASN A 365 24.17 0.27 -12.57
CA ASN A 365 23.69 1.33 -13.43
C ASN A 365 24.87 2.23 -13.84
N THR A 366 24.84 2.66 -15.08
CA THR A 366 25.72 3.70 -15.62
C THR A 366 24.84 4.78 -16.24
N SER A 367 25.08 6.04 -15.91
CA SER A 367 24.34 7.18 -16.45
C SER A 367 25.27 8.29 -16.89
N TYR A 368 25.01 8.83 -18.06
CA TYR A 368 25.57 10.08 -18.54
C TYR A 368 24.53 11.19 -18.38
N ASN A 369 24.91 12.28 -17.75
CA ASN A 369 24.07 13.43 -17.49
C ASN A 369 24.74 14.70 -17.98
N ARG A 370 24.03 15.50 -18.78
CA ARG A 370 24.43 16.85 -19.14
C ARG A 370 23.36 17.81 -18.63
N SER A 371 23.77 18.81 -17.86
CA SER A 371 22.83 19.82 -17.35
C SER A 371 23.44 21.22 -17.40
N THR A 372 22.57 22.22 -17.66
CA THR A 372 22.94 23.63 -17.64
C THR A 372 21.86 24.39 -16.86
N THR A 373 22.15 24.80 -15.64
CA THR A 373 21.26 25.60 -14.79
C THR A 373 22.06 26.71 -14.13
N GLN A 374 21.48 27.92 -14.01
CA GLN A 374 22.11 29.08 -13.37
C GLN A 374 23.55 29.32 -13.85
N ASN A 375 23.75 29.34 -15.16
CA ASN A 375 25.03 29.52 -15.82
C ASN A 375 26.14 28.55 -15.39
N LEU A 376 25.79 27.35 -14.93
CA LEU A 376 26.72 26.25 -14.66
C LEU A 376 26.39 25.06 -15.58
N GLU A 377 27.27 24.77 -16.53
CA GLU A 377 27.21 23.55 -17.34
C GLU A 377 27.99 22.43 -16.64
N LYS A 378 27.36 21.24 -16.56
CA LYS A 378 27.95 20.03 -16.01
C LYS A 378 27.75 18.87 -16.98
N ARG A 379 28.77 18.02 -17.10
CA ARG A 379 28.71 16.74 -17.80
C ARG A 379 29.26 15.67 -16.87
N ALA A 380 28.41 14.79 -16.41
CA ALA A 380 28.76 13.78 -15.43
C ALA A 380 28.50 12.37 -15.97
N LEU A 381 29.44 11.49 -15.75
CA LEU A 381 29.29 10.04 -15.90
C LEU A 381 29.29 9.43 -14.51
N THR A 382 28.21 8.72 -14.19
CA THR A 382 28.09 8.02 -12.92
C THR A 382 27.87 6.54 -13.17
N SER A 383 28.60 5.69 -12.47
CA SER A 383 28.49 4.24 -12.57
C SER A 383 28.52 3.63 -11.17
N GLY A 384 27.77 2.54 -10.96
CA GLY A 384 27.79 1.90 -9.66
C GLY A 384 27.19 0.51 -9.66
N ILE A 385 27.48 -0.20 -8.58
CA ILE A 385 26.95 -1.52 -8.28
C ILE A 385 26.45 -1.53 -6.84
N TRP A 386 25.24 -2.03 -6.63
CA TRP A 386 24.59 -2.06 -5.32
C TRP A 386 23.95 -3.40 -5.06
N ARG A 387 24.05 -3.82 -3.82
CA ARG A 387 23.15 -4.83 -3.25
C ARG A 387 21.94 -4.12 -2.67
N VAL A 388 20.78 -4.45 -3.21
CA VAL A 388 19.49 -3.88 -2.81
C VAL A 388 18.72 -4.91 -2.00
N ARG A 389 17.99 -4.44 -0.99
CA ARG A 389 16.93 -5.18 -0.31
C ARG A 389 15.69 -4.32 -0.33
N ASP A 390 14.64 -4.82 -0.94
CA ASP A 390 13.34 -4.15 -1.06
C ASP A 390 12.25 -5.07 -0.56
N ARG A 391 11.64 -4.67 0.55
CA ARG A 391 10.63 -5.47 1.24
C ARG A 391 9.77 -4.62 2.18
N ASN A 392 8.45 -4.84 2.15
CA ASN A 392 7.49 -4.21 3.06
C ASN A 392 7.57 -2.67 3.03
N GLY A 393 7.69 -2.08 1.82
CA GLY A 393 7.81 -0.64 1.65
C GLY A 393 9.13 -0.04 2.13
N ILE A 394 10.13 -0.89 2.45
CA ILE A 394 11.48 -0.46 2.84
C ILE A 394 12.48 -0.92 1.78
N GLU A 395 13.14 0.03 1.13
CA GLU A 395 14.26 -0.23 0.25
C GLU A 395 15.57 0.20 0.94
N SER A 396 16.54 -0.69 0.97
CA SER A 396 17.90 -0.39 1.41
C SER A 396 18.90 -0.78 0.34
N ARG A 397 19.91 0.05 0.11
CA ARG A 397 20.97 -0.17 -0.87
C ARG A 397 22.33 0.02 -0.22
N LEU A 398 23.25 -0.88 -0.49
CA LEU A 398 24.65 -0.78 -0.12
C LEU A 398 25.50 -1.06 -1.37
N GLY A 399 26.44 -0.20 -1.68
CA GLY A 399 27.25 -0.39 -2.89
C GLY A 399 28.34 0.62 -3.08
N ILE A 400 29.03 0.48 -4.21
CA ILE A 400 30.10 1.38 -4.64
C ILE A 400 29.59 2.18 -5.83
N GLU A 401 29.86 3.47 -5.80
CA GLU A 401 29.49 4.45 -6.80
C GLU A 401 30.70 5.24 -7.24
N PHE A 402 30.92 5.30 -8.54
CA PHE A 402 31.93 6.14 -9.17
C PHE A 402 31.25 7.27 -9.92
N ILE A 403 31.73 8.49 -9.76
CA ILE A 403 31.31 9.67 -10.51
C ILE A 403 32.52 10.39 -11.07
N THR A 404 32.46 10.80 -12.32
CA THR A 404 33.40 11.77 -12.93
C THR A 404 32.60 12.86 -13.62
N GLU A 405 33.04 14.10 -13.50
CA GLU A 405 32.29 15.26 -13.92
C GLU A 405 33.20 16.36 -14.43
N ASP A 406 32.86 16.93 -15.60
CA ASP A 406 33.44 18.16 -16.15
C ASP A 406 32.48 19.32 -15.88
N ARG A 407 33.02 20.49 -15.49
CA ARG A 407 32.21 21.67 -15.09
C ARG A 407 32.82 22.94 -15.68
N LYS A 408 31.95 23.78 -16.20
CA LYS A 408 32.35 25.10 -16.69
C LYS A 408 31.25 26.13 -16.55
N VAL A 409 31.62 27.41 -16.47
CA VAL A 409 30.72 28.53 -16.61
C VAL A 409 30.71 28.95 -18.07
N PRO A 410 29.60 28.77 -18.84
CA PRO A 410 29.53 29.13 -20.25
C PRO A 410 29.89 30.62 -20.48
N ASP A 411 30.38 30.93 -21.67
CA ASP A 411 30.73 32.28 -22.11
C ASP A 411 31.81 32.98 -21.26
N THR A 412 32.58 32.20 -20.53
CA THR A 412 33.74 32.66 -19.75
C THR A 412 34.91 31.73 -19.95
N ASN A 413 36.12 32.17 -19.60
CA ASN A 413 37.30 31.31 -19.50
C ASN A 413 37.37 30.57 -18.15
N TYR A 414 36.30 30.59 -17.37
CA TYR A 414 36.28 29.96 -16.05
C TYR A 414 35.90 28.49 -16.17
N ASP A 415 36.91 27.65 -16.24
CA ASP A 415 36.79 26.19 -16.22
C ASP A 415 37.03 25.68 -14.80
N LEU A 416 36.01 25.03 -14.23
CA LEU A 416 36.12 24.40 -12.92
C LEU A 416 36.83 23.04 -12.97
N GLY A 417 37.15 22.58 -14.18
CA GLY A 417 37.91 21.35 -14.45
C GLY A 417 37.09 20.09 -14.20
N ARG A 418 37.84 18.99 -14.22
CA ARG A 418 37.33 17.65 -14.03
C ARG A 418 37.55 17.18 -12.60
N SER A 419 36.47 16.69 -11.96
CA SER A 419 36.54 16.02 -10.67
C SER A 419 35.96 14.61 -10.73
N HIS A 420 36.42 13.74 -9.84
CA HIS A 420 35.93 12.37 -9.75
C HIS A 420 35.94 11.87 -8.30
N ALA A 421 35.03 10.94 -8.00
CA ALA A 421 34.96 10.35 -6.68
C ALA A 421 34.45 8.91 -6.76
N THR A 422 35.11 8.02 -6.03
CA THR A 422 34.66 6.65 -5.78
C THR A 422 34.21 6.55 -4.33
N MET A 423 32.96 6.23 -4.12
CA MET A 423 32.32 6.24 -2.82
C MET A 423 31.71 4.89 -2.46
N LEU A 424 31.90 4.45 -1.23
CA LEU A 424 31.02 3.48 -0.60
C LEU A 424 29.75 4.22 -0.19
N THR A 425 28.60 3.74 -0.63
CA THR A 425 27.31 4.39 -0.37
C THR A 425 26.32 3.43 0.27
N ALA A 426 25.57 3.95 1.25
CA ALA A 426 24.42 3.27 1.82
C ALA A 426 23.22 4.20 1.74
N SER A 427 22.06 3.67 1.34
CA SER A 427 20.79 4.42 1.34
C SER A 427 19.67 3.58 1.90
N TRP A 428 18.70 4.28 2.45
CA TRP A 428 17.51 3.70 3.04
C TRP A 428 16.31 4.57 2.68
N LYS A 429 15.26 3.93 2.16
CA LYS A 429 14.01 4.58 1.79
C LYS A 429 12.85 3.83 2.41
N ARG A 430 11.93 4.54 3.03
CA ARG A 430 10.65 4.02 3.50
C ARG A 430 9.53 4.92 3.02
N GLN A 431 8.50 4.32 2.45
CA GLN A 431 7.30 5.02 2.01
C GLN A 431 6.09 4.27 2.55
N ASN A 432 5.21 5.01 3.20
CA ASN A 432 3.93 4.54 3.69
C ASN A 432 2.88 5.61 3.36
N ILE A 433 2.48 5.63 2.09
CA ILE A 433 1.48 6.57 1.55
C ILE A 433 0.44 5.71 0.84
N GLU A 434 -0.82 5.84 1.21
CA GLU A 434 -1.92 5.02 0.66
C GLU A 434 -2.17 5.29 -0.82
N THR A 435 -2.04 6.54 -1.27
CA THR A 435 -2.30 6.94 -2.65
C THR A 435 -1.29 7.99 -3.10
N GLU A 436 -0.46 7.67 -4.10
CA GLU A 436 0.56 8.60 -4.61
C GLU A 436 -0.03 9.80 -5.38
N LEU A 437 -1.17 9.60 -6.04
CA LEU A 437 -1.80 10.68 -6.83
C LEU A 437 -2.46 11.75 -5.95
N ARG A 438 -2.94 11.38 -4.77
CA ARG A 438 -3.53 12.27 -3.77
C ARG A 438 -3.21 11.77 -2.37
N PRO A 439 -2.00 12.07 -1.85
CA PRO A 439 -1.64 11.65 -0.50
C PRO A 439 -2.51 12.37 0.53
N GLU A 440 -3.34 11.60 1.23
CA GLU A 440 -4.15 12.11 2.35
C GLU A 440 -3.44 11.88 3.68
N ASN A 441 -2.92 10.66 3.88
CA ASN A 441 -2.21 10.28 5.09
C ASN A 441 -0.94 9.49 4.75
N GLY A 442 0.03 9.56 5.64
CA GLY A 442 1.24 8.77 5.54
C GLY A 442 2.51 9.58 5.57
N TYR A 443 3.62 8.93 5.27
CA TYR A 443 4.93 9.55 5.29
C TYR A 443 5.90 8.89 4.31
N TYR A 444 6.93 9.62 3.93
CA TYR A 444 8.13 9.07 3.31
C TYR A 444 9.38 9.54 4.05
N LEU A 445 10.38 8.66 4.09
CA LEU A 445 11.71 8.93 4.63
C LEU A 445 12.73 8.40 3.62
N ASP A 446 13.74 9.19 3.30
CA ASP A 446 14.83 8.84 2.38
C ASP A 446 16.13 9.36 2.96
N GLY A 447 17.09 8.46 3.18
CA GLY A 447 18.41 8.79 3.69
C GLY A 447 19.50 8.16 2.83
N LYS A 448 20.57 8.90 2.54
CA LYS A 448 21.76 8.40 1.85
C LYS A 448 23.00 8.93 2.54
N ILE A 449 23.93 8.03 2.84
CA ILE A 449 25.27 8.36 3.29
C ILE A 449 26.29 7.78 2.33
N GLY A 450 27.46 8.39 2.25
CA GLY A 450 28.54 7.88 1.44
C GLY A 450 29.87 8.51 1.86
N ALA A 451 30.95 7.76 1.66
CA ALA A 451 32.29 8.26 1.88
C ALA A 451 33.22 7.74 0.79
N THR A 452 34.21 8.54 0.41
CA THR A 452 35.23 8.12 -0.54
C THR A 452 36.15 7.08 0.08
N LEU A 453 36.66 6.17 -0.77
CA LEU A 453 37.63 5.15 -0.39
C LEU A 453 39.07 5.74 -0.41
N GLY A 454 39.30 6.77 0.41
CA GLY A 454 40.54 7.53 0.39
C GLY A 454 40.76 8.20 -0.97
N ASN A 455 42.01 8.23 -1.44
CA ASN A 455 42.39 8.80 -2.75
C ASN A 455 42.27 7.79 -3.90
N PHE A 456 41.70 6.60 -3.67
CA PHE A 456 41.53 5.60 -4.73
C PHE A 456 40.45 6.06 -5.71
N LEU A 457 40.85 6.37 -6.94
CA LEU A 457 39.99 6.91 -8.00
C LEU A 457 39.07 8.06 -7.47
N SER A 458 39.66 8.97 -6.67
CA SER A 458 38.95 10.12 -6.11
C SER A 458 39.87 11.36 -6.13
N SER A 459 39.34 12.49 -6.59
CA SER A 459 40.02 13.80 -6.55
C SER A 459 40.10 14.36 -5.14
N THR A 460 39.30 13.84 -4.25
CA THR A 460 39.13 14.35 -2.86
C THR A 460 38.75 13.27 -1.90
N THR A 461 39.06 13.44 -0.62
CA THR A 461 38.55 12.63 0.47
C THR A 461 37.37 13.34 1.09
N MET A 462 36.17 12.72 1.00
CA MET A 462 34.93 13.33 1.46
C MET A 462 33.98 12.31 2.08
N ALA A 463 33.07 12.82 2.91
CA ALA A 463 31.88 12.10 3.35
C ALA A 463 30.65 12.96 3.06
N ARG A 464 29.54 12.32 2.70
CA ARG A 464 28.29 12.96 2.35
C ARG A 464 27.12 12.28 3.05
N ALA A 465 26.22 13.10 3.59
CA ALA A 465 24.95 12.63 4.14
C ALA A 465 23.80 13.46 3.57
N THR A 466 22.69 12.82 3.24
CA THR A 466 21.44 13.49 2.86
C THR A 466 20.25 12.79 3.49
N ALA A 467 19.24 13.58 3.86
CA ALA A 467 17.97 13.08 4.35
C ALA A 467 16.82 13.89 3.74
N ARG A 468 15.73 13.22 3.39
CA ARG A 468 14.46 13.83 3.01
C ARG A 468 13.33 13.15 3.76
N ALA A 469 12.36 13.94 4.19
CA ALA A 469 11.18 13.45 4.87
C ALA A 469 9.95 14.24 4.42
N GLY A 470 8.80 13.58 4.41
CA GLY A 470 7.51 14.22 4.24
C GLY A 470 6.44 13.49 5.03
N TYR A 471 5.50 14.26 5.56
CA TYR A 471 4.37 13.77 6.33
C TYR A 471 3.09 14.42 5.85
N PHE A 472 2.06 13.60 5.65
CA PHE A 472 0.73 13.98 5.20
C PHE A 472 -0.27 13.62 6.28
N TYR A 473 -1.13 14.55 6.63
CA TYR A 473 -2.16 14.34 7.62
C TYR A 473 -3.49 14.97 7.21
N THR A 474 -4.51 14.15 7.07
CA THR A 474 -5.90 14.58 6.83
C THR A 474 -6.73 14.12 8.02
N PRO A 475 -7.36 15.04 8.78
CA PRO A 475 -8.27 14.70 9.86
C PRO A 475 -9.45 13.84 9.38
N GLU A 476 -10.10 13.11 10.31
CA GLU A 476 -11.30 12.30 10.01
C GLU A 476 -12.39 13.13 9.31
N ASN A 477 -12.60 14.37 9.75
CA ASN A 477 -13.39 15.33 9.00
C ASN A 477 -12.60 15.86 7.81
N LYS A 478 -12.65 15.16 6.68
CA LYS A 478 -11.94 15.50 5.44
C LYS A 478 -12.23 16.91 4.90
N LYS A 479 -13.29 17.58 5.37
CA LYS A 479 -13.58 18.97 5.03
C LYS A 479 -12.53 19.95 5.60
N LEU A 480 -11.79 19.52 6.62
CA LEU A 480 -10.68 20.30 7.17
C LEU A 480 -9.43 20.31 6.29
N GLY A 481 -9.38 19.46 5.26
CA GLY A 481 -8.26 19.41 4.32
C GLY A 481 -7.03 18.66 4.83
N THR A 482 -5.90 18.81 4.12
CA THR A 482 -4.66 18.06 4.37
C THR A 482 -3.53 18.97 4.78
N PHE A 483 -2.83 18.64 5.84
CA PHE A 483 -1.60 19.29 6.30
C PHE A 483 -0.40 18.50 5.77
N ILE A 484 0.58 19.21 5.22
CA ILE A 484 1.77 18.61 4.62
C ILE A 484 3.00 19.31 5.19
N VAL A 485 3.93 18.50 5.70
CA VAL A 485 5.23 18.96 6.17
C VAL A 485 6.30 18.24 5.37
N ARG A 486 7.25 18.98 4.80
CA ARG A 486 8.37 18.40 4.04
C ARG A 486 9.69 19.01 4.54
N GLY A 487 10.72 18.19 4.59
CA GLY A 487 12.05 18.63 4.95
C GLY A 487 13.14 17.93 4.14
N GLN A 488 14.22 18.65 3.88
CA GLN A 488 15.43 18.10 3.27
C GLN A 488 16.65 18.71 3.96
N ALA A 489 17.63 17.86 4.29
CA ALA A 489 18.92 18.28 4.81
C ALA A 489 20.05 17.52 4.09
N GLY A 490 21.18 18.17 3.94
CA GLY A 490 22.36 17.55 3.35
C GLY A 490 23.65 18.20 3.85
N TYR A 491 24.69 17.39 3.93
CA TYR A 491 26.02 17.88 4.27
C TYR A 491 27.12 17.11 3.57
N VAL A 492 28.14 17.82 3.08
CA VAL A 492 29.38 17.29 2.54
C VAL A 492 30.54 17.75 3.41
N TYR A 493 31.20 16.79 4.02
CA TYR A 493 32.47 17.00 4.70
C TYR A 493 33.61 16.72 3.74
N ALA A 494 34.42 17.72 3.46
CA ALA A 494 35.68 17.63 2.72
C ALA A 494 36.63 18.70 3.25
N ARG A 495 37.95 18.50 3.08
CA ARG A 495 38.93 19.51 3.48
C ARG A 495 38.74 20.80 2.68
N GLU A 496 39.22 21.89 3.23
CA GLU A 496 39.17 23.18 2.54
C GLU A 496 40.12 23.17 1.32
N GLY A 497 39.64 23.68 0.19
CA GLY A 497 40.43 23.67 -1.07
C GLY A 497 40.34 22.37 -1.89
N GLU A 498 39.70 21.31 -1.39
CA GLU A 498 39.52 20.08 -2.17
C GLU A 498 38.42 20.21 -3.23
N ASP A 499 38.67 19.62 -4.41
CA ASP A 499 37.78 19.65 -5.57
C ASP A 499 36.68 18.57 -5.46
N VAL A 500 35.56 18.94 -4.87
CA VAL A 500 34.38 18.06 -4.71
C VAL A 500 33.52 18.12 -5.98
N PRO A 501 33.11 16.98 -6.57
CA PRO A 501 32.15 16.99 -7.67
C PRO A 501 30.88 17.77 -7.34
N SER A 502 30.51 18.72 -8.21
CA SER A 502 29.34 19.59 -8.02
C SER A 502 28.03 18.83 -7.87
N SER A 503 27.92 17.68 -8.53
CA SER A 503 26.75 16.79 -8.43
C SER A 503 26.60 16.15 -7.05
N LEU A 504 27.63 16.19 -6.21
CA LEU A 504 27.60 15.70 -4.83
C LEU A 504 27.34 16.83 -3.82
N MET A 505 27.44 18.09 -4.22
CA MET A 505 27.11 19.27 -3.42
C MET A 505 25.66 19.74 -3.64
N PHE A 506 25.28 20.88 -3.10
CA PHE A 506 23.87 21.29 -3.02
C PHE A 506 23.63 22.68 -3.58
N ARG A 507 22.51 22.84 -4.28
CA ARG A 507 21.82 24.08 -4.58
C ARG A 507 20.34 23.89 -4.27
N THR A 508 19.59 24.95 -4.08
CA THR A 508 18.16 24.92 -3.87
C THR A 508 17.46 26.10 -4.53
N GLY A 509 16.18 26.24 -4.38
CA GLY A 509 15.28 27.15 -5.09
C GLY A 509 14.45 26.42 -6.13
N GLY A 510 13.28 26.95 -6.41
CA GLY A 510 12.33 26.41 -7.38
C GLY A 510 11.16 25.68 -6.76
N ALA A 511 10.26 25.21 -7.62
CA ALA A 511 8.97 24.63 -7.29
C ALA A 511 9.02 23.41 -6.36
N SER A 512 10.12 22.65 -6.38
CA SER A 512 10.28 21.44 -5.58
C SER A 512 10.98 21.66 -4.23
N SER A 513 11.42 22.90 -3.94
CA SER A 513 12.18 23.22 -2.72
C SER A 513 11.71 24.52 -2.09
N VAL A 514 12.21 25.68 -2.52
CA VAL A 514 11.82 27.00 -2.01
C VAL A 514 11.09 27.74 -3.14
N ARG A 515 9.77 27.66 -3.15
CA ARG A 515 8.92 28.37 -4.13
C ARG A 515 9.06 29.88 -3.97
N GLY A 516 8.97 30.61 -5.09
CA GLY A 516 9.27 32.05 -5.13
C GLY A 516 10.70 32.37 -5.55
N TYR A 517 11.57 31.36 -5.66
CA TYR A 517 12.93 31.47 -6.21
C TYR A 517 13.05 30.64 -7.50
N GLU A 518 13.98 31.02 -8.36
CA GLU A 518 14.25 30.26 -9.59
C GLU A 518 14.91 28.92 -9.27
N LEU A 519 14.78 27.96 -10.20
CA LEU A 519 15.41 26.66 -10.09
C LEU A 519 16.93 26.78 -9.84
N ASP A 520 17.42 26.12 -8.78
CA ASP A 520 18.84 26.08 -8.40
C ASP A 520 19.49 27.46 -8.15
N SER A 521 18.69 28.53 -7.87
CA SER A 521 19.21 29.90 -7.73
C SER A 521 19.77 30.22 -6.35
N ILE A 522 19.65 29.32 -5.38
CA ILE A 522 20.17 29.48 -4.01
C ILE A 522 21.40 28.57 -3.87
N GLY A 523 22.57 29.17 -3.67
CA GLY A 523 23.85 28.52 -3.55
C GLY A 523 24.99 29.54 -3.46
N LEU A 524 26.20 29.10 -3.77
CA LEU A 524 27.39 29.96 -3.79
C LEU A 524 27.43 30.82 -5.06
N ALA A 525 27.56 32.14 -4.91
CA ALA A 525 27.71 33.04 -6.04
C ALA A 525 29.02 32.76 -6.78
N GLY A 526 28.95 32.57 -8.08
CA GLY A 526 30.07 32.36 -8.97
C GLY A 526 30.23 33.47 -10.01
N PRO A 527 31.24 33.35 -10.90
CA PRO A 527 31.46 34.32 -11.98
C PRO A 527 30.31 34.31 -12.98
N ASN A 528 30.14 35.42 -13.71
CA ASN A 528 29.11 35.60 -14.73
C ASN A 528 27.68 35.27 -14.22
N ASN A 529 27.34 35.71 -13.00
CA ASN A 529 26.06 35.42 -12.32
C ASN A 529 25.73 33.92 -12.24
N SER A 530 26.74 33.04 -12.27
CA SER A 530 26.52 31.63 -12.04
C SER A 530 26.26 31.35 -10.57
N VAL A 531 25.48 30.30 -10.32
CA VAL A 531 25.26 29.79 -8.96
C VAL A 531 25.94 28.43 -8.86
N LEU A 532 26.99 28.37 -8.05
CA LEU A 532 27.73 27.14 -7.76
C LEU A 532 27.10 26.39 -6.59
N PRO A 533 27.16 25.06 -6.57
CA PRO A 533 26.67 24.29 -5.43
C PRO A 533 27.60 24.44 -4.21
N ASP A 534 27.04 24.27 -3.01
CA ASP A 534 27.75 24.40 -1.75
C ASP A 534 27.56 23.15 -0.85
N ARG A 535 28.23 23.10 0.30
CA ARG A 535 28.43 21.87 1.10
C ARG A 535 27.28 21.51 2.02
N ALA A 536 26.47 22.47 2.46
CA ALA A 536 25.35 22.24 3.35
C ALA A 536 24.03 22.65 2.71
N LEU A 537 22.98 21.90 2.98
CA LEU A 537 21.61 22.14 2.52
C LEU A 537 20.64 22.01 3.68
N LEU A 538 19.71 22.94 3.79
CA LEU A 538 18.54 22.81 4.65
C LEU A 538 17.33 23.40 3.94
N VAL A 539 16.25 22.63 3.82
CA VAL A 539 14.97 23.06 3.25
C VAL A 539 13.83 22.54 4.11
N GLY A 540 12.86 23.39 4.39
CA GLY A 540 11.61 23.06 5.06
C GLY A 540 10.42 23.62 4.30
N SER A 541 9.30 22.91 4.30
CA SER A 541 8.06 23.33 3.66
C SER A 541 6.88 22.94 4.53
N LEU A 542 5.98 23.90 4.74
CA LEU A 542 4.67 23.70 5.35
C LEU A 542 3.62 24.06 4.32
N GLU A 543 2.67 23.15 4.06
CA GLU A 543 1.58 23.39 3.12
C GLU A 543 0.27 22.91 3.75
N TYR A 544 -0.76 23.72 3.64
CA TYR A 544 -2.13 23.37 4.00
C TYR A 544 -2.98 23.40 2.76
N GLN A 545 -3.63 22.26 2.46
CA GLN A 545 -4.54 22.10 1.34
C GLN A 545 -5.99 22.02 1.85
N PHE A 546 -6.83 22.96 1.46
CA PHE A 546 -8.25 22.97 1.81
C PHE A 546 -9.12 22.58 0.61
N PRO A 547 -10.10 21.67 0.78
CA PRO A 547 -10.93 21.19 -0.33
C PRO A 547 -11.91 22.30 -0.80
N ILE A 548 -11.95 22.54 -2.13
CA ILE A 548 -12.92 23.43 -2.78
C ILE A 548 -14.02 22.57 -3.42
N THR A 549 -13.61 21.49 -4.12
CA THR A 549 -14.50 20.47 -4.68
C THR A 549 -13.94 19.08 -4.38
N LYS A 550 -14.60 18.01 -4.84
CA LYS A 550 -14.08 16.64 -4.70
C LYS A 550 -12.71 16.44 -5.36
N SER A 551 -12.42 17.17 -6.44
CA SER A 551 -11.18 17.04 -7.23
C SER A 551 -10.27 18.26 -7.20
N VAL A 552 -10.71 19.38 -6.59
CA VAL A 552 -9.93 20.63 -6.55
C VAL A 552 -9.75 21.07 -5.10
N SER A 553 -8.51 21.38 -4.73
CA SER A 553 -8.16 21.98 -3.44
C SER A 553 -7.38 23.30 -3.65
N GLY A 554 -7.62 24.27 -2.79
CA GLY A 554 -6.72 25.41 -2.61
C GLY A 554 -5.55 25.01 -1.72
N ALA A 555 -4.43 25.71 -1.84
CA ALA A 555 -3.25 25.50 -1.01
C ALA A 555 -2.68 26.83 -0.53
N VAL A 556 -2.21 26.84 0.71
CA VAL A 556 -1.38 27.92 1.30
C VAL A 556 -0.08 27.29 1.76
N PHE A 557 1.04 27.90 1.49
CA PHE A 557 2.33 27.33 1.86
C PHE A 557 3.36 28.37 2.26
N HIS A 558 4.31 27.89 3.06
CA HIS A 558 5.52 28.61 3.41
C HIS A 558 6.72 27.69 3.31
N ASP A 559 7.68 28.08 2.49
CA ASP A 559 8.92 27.36 2.25
C ASP A 559 10.09 28.16 2.80
N VAL A 560 11.08 27.45 3.33
CA VAL A 560 12.31 28.04 3.83
C VAL A 560 13.48 27.17 3.44
N GLY A 561 14.59 27.75 3.00
CA GLY A 561 15.79 26.98 2.70
C GLY A 561 17.00 27.81 2.31
N ASP A 562 18.17 27.15 2.38
CA ASP A 562 19.45 27.70 1.94
C ASP A 562 20.43 26.57 1.58
N ALA A 563 21.42 26.92 0.75
CA ALA A 563 22.59 26.10 0.48
C ALA A 563 23.84 26.96 0.70
N ALA A 564 24.70 26.56 1.63
CA ALA A 564 25.85 27.31 2.11
C ALA A 564 27.04 26.42 2.46
N GLY A 565 28.23 26.97 2.71
CA GLY A 565 29.43 26.23 3.08
C GLY A 565 29.30 25.38 4.36
N ASN A 566 28.45 25.78 5.27
CA ASN A 566 28.06 25.03 6.47
C ASN A 566 26.78 25.59 7.06
N PHE A 567 26.16 24.86 7.99
CA PHE A 567 24.88 25.27 8.62
C PHE A 567 24.96 26.60 9.39
N LYS A 568 26.13 27.01 9.90
CA LYS A 568 26.29 28.27 10.62
C LYS A 568 26.32 29.51 9.69
N ARG A 569 26.64 29.29 8.40
CA ARG A 569 26.72 30.35 7.37
C ARG A 569 25.42 30.51 6.59
N MET A 570 24.40 29.73 6.91
CA MET A 570 23.12 29.79 6.23
C MET A 570 22.40 31.10 6.47
N SER A 571 21.86 31.69 5.40
CA SER A 571 20.97 32.84 5.40
C SER A 571 19.65 32.40 4.75
N MET A 572 18.76 31.86 5.58
CA MET A 572 17.54 31.20 5.13
C MET A 572 16.71 32.09 4.23
N LYS A 573 16.37 31.61 3.05
CA LYS A 573 15.48 32.25 2.08
C LYS A 573 14.06 31.78 2.34
N HIS A 574 13.11 32.71 2.33
CA HIS A 574 11.70 32.44 2.62
C HIS A 574 10.85 32.68 1.38
N GLY A 575 9.95 31.74 1.10
CA GLY A 575 8.92 31.84 0.06
C GLY A 575 7.54 31.55 0.63
N THR A 576 6.58 32.43 0.37
CA THR A 576 5.19 32.23 0.81
C THR A 576 4.27 32.35 -0.39
N GLY A 577 3.26 31.50 -0.47
CA GLY A 577 2.38 31.51 -1.63
C GLY A 577 1.05 30.84 -1.43
N LEU A 578 0.26 30.95 -2.50
CA LEU A 578 -1.04 30.33 -2.66
C LEU A 578 -1.00 29.42 -3.89
N GLY A 579 -1.81 28.38 -3.88
CA GLY A 579 -1.88 27.48 -5.02
C GLY A 579 -3.23 26.80 -5.18
N VAL A 580 -3.36 26.14 -6.33
CA VAL A 580 -4.50 25.28 -6.66
C VAL A 580 -3.96 23.89 -6.97
N ARG A 581 -4.65 22.88 -6.48
CA ARG A 581 -4.38 21.46 -6.72
C ARG A 581 -5.58 20.86 -7.40
N TRP A 582 -5.39 20.32 -8.59
CA TRP A 582 -6.43 19.56 -9.30
C TRP A 582 -5.99 18.10 -9.41
N PHE A 583 -6.73 17.24 -8.74
CA PHE A 583 -6.51 15.81 -8.72
C PHE A 583 -7.30 15.15 -9.84
N SER A 584 -6.68 15.04 -11.01
CA SER A 584 -7.28 14.32 -12.14
C SER A 584 -7.01 12.81 -12.02
N PRO A 585 -7.83 11.95 -12.64
CA PRO A 585 -7.59 10.50 -12.66
C PRO A 585 -6.28 10.08 -13.34
N VAL A 586 -5.73 10.95 -14.18
CA VAL A 586 -4.52 10.64 -14.98
C VAL A 586 -3.27 11.16 -14.29
N ALA A 587 -3.27 12.41 -13.83
CA ALA A 587 -2.15 13.03 -13.16
C ALA A 587 -2.60 14.26 -12.35
N PRO A 588 -2.05 14.50 -11.16
CA PRO A 588 -2.32 15.71 -10.40
C PRO A 588 -1.70 16.92 -11.11
N PHE A 589 -2.43 18.01 -11.12
CA PHE A 589 -1.98 19.31 -11.61
C PHE A 589 -1.86 20.29 -10.44
N SER A 590 -0.78 21.07 -10.40
CA SER A 590 -0.63 22.15 -9.43
C SER A 590 -0.22 23.46 -10.11
N PHE A 591 -0.83 24.53 -9.64
CA PHE A 591 -0.48 25.90 -9.99
C PHE A 591 -0.23 26.68 -8.69
N ASP A 592 0.95 27.27 -8.54
CA ASP A 592 1.36 28.03 -7.36
C ASP A 592 1.79 29.44 -7.79
N VAL A 593 1.44 30.43 -6.98
CA VAL A 593 1.99 31.77 -7.03
C VAL A 593 2.71 32.03 -5.70
N ALA A 594 3.99 32.31 -5.77
CA ALA A 594 4.86 32.43 -4.60
C ALA A 594 5.68 33.72 -4.63
N TYR A 595 5.79 34.36 -3.47
CA TYR A 595 6.61 35.55 -3.23
C TYR A 595 7.91 35.16 -2.53
N GLY A 596 9.04 35.41 -3.20
CA GLY A 596 10.38 35.27 -2.61
C GLY A 596 10.72 36.52 -1.80
N HIS A 597 10.82 36.35 -0.47
CA HIS A 597 10.94 37.49 0.44
C HIS A 597 12.24 38.28 0.26
N GLN A 598 13.36 37.62 0.01
CA GLN A 598 14.65 38.28 -0.16
C GLN A 598 14.83 38.87 -1.56
N ASP A 599 14.33 38.16 -2.59
CA ASP A 599 14.35 38.64 -3.97
C ASP A 599 13.30 39.73 -4.25
N LYS A 600 12.27 39.80 -3.39
CA LYS A 600 11.10 40.68 -3.57
C LYS A 600 10.41 40.49 -4.90
N LYS A 601 10.39 39.24 -5.42
CA LYS A 601 9.79 38.88 -6.70
C LYS A 601 8.64 37.92 -6.49
N LEU A 602 7.61 38.10 -7.30
CA LEU A 602 6.52 37.15 -7.42
C LEU A 602 6.82 36.19 -8.58
N ARG A 603 6.69 34.88 -8.34
CA ARG A 603 6.88 33.84 -9.35
C ARG A 603 5.71 32.88 -9.33
N TRP A 604 5.41 32.33 -10.49
CA TRP A 604 4.42 31.29 -10.63
C TRP A 604 5.08 29.97 -11.02
N HIS A 605 4.51 28.87 -10.53
CA HIS A 605 4.98 27.52 -10.76
C HIS A 605 3.82 26.63 -11.20
N ILE A 606 3.97 25.95 -12.32
CA ILE A 606 3.02 24.95 -12.81
C ILE A 606 3.71 23.59 -12.79
N SER A 607 3.03 22.53 -12.35
CA SER A 607 3.49 21.18 -12.57
C SER A 607 2.35 20.23 -12.85
N LEU A 608 2.62 19.27 -13.73
CA LEU A 608 1.77 18.14 -14.03
C LEU A 608 2.51 16.88 -13.56
N GLY A 609 1.90 16.11 -12.63
CA GLY A 609 2.49 14.94 -12.02
C GLY A 609 2.67 15.07 -10.49
N THR A 610 3.10 13.99 -9.83
CA THR A 610 3.35 13.97 -8.39
C THR A 610 4.67 14.66 -8.04
N ARG A 611 4.66 15.43 -6.95
CA ARG A 611 5.86 16.10 -6.39
C ARG A 611 6.17 15.49 -5.02
N PHE A 612 6.98 14.44 -4.98
CA PHE A 612 7.49 13.87 -3.72
C PHE A 612 8.98 13.96 -3.62
#